data_b49995cf88a1d510bede3aeaf8729ed4
#
_entry.id   b49995cf88a1d510bede3aeaf8729ed4
#
_cell.length_a   1.000
_cell.length_b   1.000
_cell.length_c   1.000
_cell.angle_alpha   90.00
_cell.angle_beta   90.00
_cell.angle_gamma   90.00
#
_symmetry.space_group_name_H-M   'P 1'
#
loop_
_entity.id
_entity.type
_entity.pdbx_description
1 polymer ?
#
loop_
_entity_poly.entity_id
_entity_poly.type
_entity_poly.pdbx_seq_one_letter_code
_entity_poly.pdbx_strand_id
1 'polypeptide(L)'
;MDSNDIRAEWADRSGEYSPTYYAYYGADETSELLKSILEDHVGRDAAVLEVGCSSGRHLAALSEAGYSDLTGVDINADALDVLAETYPDLAASGSFHAKAIEEFVTDVPDDTYDVVFSVETLQHLHPDVDWAFGELARIVDGLLITVENEGGDAGEVNYVDDSVPLYYRDWNAVFTACGLAEIDSMDGNRDTVRVFQTPE
;
A
#
# COMPACT_ATOMS: atom_id res chain seq x y z
N MET A 1 -5.97 -2.36 -21.89
CA MET A 1 -4.75 -1.73 -21.32
C MET A 1 -3.93 -2.85 -20.77
N ASP A 2 -2.68 -2.98 -21.14
CA ASP A 2 -1.78 -3.98 -20.57
C ASP A 2 -1.09 -3.46 -19.31
N SER A 3 -0.30 -4.30 -18.63
CA SER A 3 0.38 -3.91 -17.38
C SER A 3 1.33 -2.71 -17.54
N ASN A 4 1.98 -2.57 -18.70
CA ASN A 4 2.88 -1.44 -18.95
C ASN A 4 2.12 -0.14 -19.17
N ASP A 5 0.96 -0.20 -19.85
CA ASP A 5 0.10 0.97 -20.02
C ASP A 5 -0.39 1.50 -18.66
N ILE A 6 -0.82 0.60 -17.76
CA ILE A 6 -1.27 0.96 -16.41
C ILE A 6 -0.14 1.59 -15.60
N ARG A 7 1.06 1.00 -15.66
CA ARG A 7 2.25 1.57 -15.00
C ARG A 7 2.55 2.99 -15.50
N ALA A 8 2.49 3.22 -16.81
CA ALA A 8 2.75 4.53 -17.39
C ALA A 8 1.71 5.57 -16.91
N GLU A 9 0.43 5.20 -16.86
CA GLU A 9 -0.64 6.07 -16.37
C GLU A 9 -0.44 6.48 -14.90
N TRP A 10 -0.04 5.55 -14.03
CA TRP A 10 0.24 5.87 -12.63
C TRP A 10 1.57 6.59 -12.44
N ALA A 11 2.61 6.24 -13.20
CA ALA A 11 3.92 6.90 -13.12
C ALA A 11 3.86 8.38 -13.51
N ASP A 12 3.01 8.73 -14.50
CA ASP A 12 2.82 10.08 -15.01
C ASP A 12 1.58 10.80 -14.42
N ARG A 13 0.94 10.22 -13.39
CA ARG A 13 -0.31 10.73 -12.82
C ARG A 13 -0.15 12.13 -12.26
N SER A 14 -1.01 13.04 -12.74
CA SER A 14 -1.08 14.43 -12.29
C SER A 14 -2.53 14.84 -12.04
N GLY A 15 -2.76 15.89 -11.26
CA GLY A 15 -4.11 16.34 -10.91
C GLY A 15 -4.75 15.46 -9.84
N GLU A 16 -5.97 14.99 -10.07
CA GLU A 16 -6.68 14.14 -9.15
C GLU A 16 -5.97 12.78 -8.97
N TYR A 17 -5.91 12.28 -7.75
CA TYR A 17 -5.17 11.06 -7.32
C TYR A 17 -3.64 11.11 -7.55
N SER A 18 -3.07 12.29 -7.80
CA SER A 18 -1.61 12.49 -7.87
C SER A 18 -0.98 12.65 -6.48
N PRO A 19 0.36 12.57 -6.36
CA PRO A 19 1.03 12.83 -5.08
C PRO A 19 0.67 14.19 -4.47
N THR A 20 0.58 15.25 -5.27
CA THR A 20 0.19 16.59 -4.81
C THR A 20 -1.25 16.65 -4.30
N TYR A 21 -2.16 15.88 -4.92
CA TYR A 21 -3.54 15.74 -4.45
C TYR A 21 -3.58 15.15 -3.04
N TYR A 22 -2.91 14.03 -2.82
CA TYR A 22 -2.88 13.37 -1.50
C TYR A 22 -2.12 14.19 -0.44
N ALA A 23 -1.06 14.89 -0.83
CA ALA A 23 -0.35 15.81 0.08
C ALA A 23 -1.24 16.95 0.56
N TYR A 24 -2.14 17.46 -0.31
CA TYR A 24 -3.09 18.52 0.07
C TYR A 24 -4.08 18.05 1.14
N TYR A 25 -4.57 16.81 1.07
CA TYR A 25 -5.50 16.27 2.06
C TYR A 25 -4.81 15.82 3.35
N GLY A 26 -3.58 15.33 3.25
CA GLY A 26 -2.80 14.81 4.39
C GLY A 26 -3.40 13.55 5.00
N ALA A 27 -3.08 13.32 6.28
CA ALA A 27 -3.61 12.20 7.06
C ALA A 27 -5.15 12.27 7.20
N ASP A 28 -5.79 11.11 7.18
CA ASP A 28 -7.25 10.96 7.22
C ASP A 28 -7.69 9.84 8.17
N GLU A 29 -8.97 9.47 8.11
CA GLU A 29 -9.54 8.39 8.95
C GLU A 29 -8.83 7.04 8.70
N THR A 30 -8.37 6.77 7.48
CA THR A 30 -7.60 5.56 7.15
C THR A 30 -6.24 5.60 7.84
N SER A 31 -5.57 6.75 7.89
CA SER A 31 -4.30 6.91 8.62
C SER A 31 -4.48 6.61 10.12
N GLU A 32 -5.56 7.10 10.74
CA GLU A 32 -5.85 6.83 12.14
C GLU A 32 -6.19 5.36 12.40
N LEU A 33 -6.91 4.72 11.47
CA LEU A 33 -7.22 3.29 11.55
C LEU A 33 -5.97 2.44 11.46
N LEU A 34 -5.09 2.67 10.47
CA LEU A 34 -3.81 1.99 10.34
C LEU A 34 -2.96 2.14 11.60
N LYS A 35 -2.87 3.35 12.14
CA LYS A 35 -2.18 3.61 13.40
C LYS A 35 -2.74 2.76 14.54
N SER A 36 -4.08 2.70 14.69
CA SER A 36 -4.72 1.89 15.74
C SER A 36 -4.42 0.40 15.58
N ILE A 37 -4.47 -0.13 14.35
CA ILE A 37 -4.14 -1.54 14.09
C ILE A 37 -2.67 -1.82 14.47
N LEU A 38 -1.74 -0.97 14.06
CA LEU A 38 -0.33 -1.17 14.39
C LEU A 38 -0.07 -1.06 15.90
N GLU A 39 -0.73 -0.12 16.60
CA GLU A 39 -0.60 0.04 18.05
C GLU A 39 -1.02 -1.21 18.84
N ASP A 40 -2.01 -1.94 18.32
CA ASP A 40 -2.53 -3.15 18.97
C ASP A 40 -1.65 -4.38 18.73
N HIS A 41 -0.82 -4.38 17.68
CA HIS A 41 -0.15 -5.60 17.21
C HIS A 41 1.39 -5.53 17.22
N VAL A 42 2.00 -4.34 17.03
CA VAL A 42 3.46 -4.22 16.88
C VAL A 42 4.05 -3.08 17.71
N GLY A 43 5.35 -3.16 17.99
CA GLY A 43 6.10 -2.10 18.66
C GLY A 43 6.43 -0.92 17.74
N ARG A 44 6.89 0.20 18.32
CA ARG A 44 7.28 1.40 17.56
C ARG A 44 8.58 1.23 16.75
N ASP A 45 9.31 0.18 17.01
CA ASP A 45 10.54 -0.23 16.31
C ASP A 45 10.28 -1.22 15.15
N ALA A 46 9.01 -1.56 14.89
CA ALA A 46 8.63 -2.41 13.78
C ALA A 46 9.05 -1.80 12.44
N ALA A 47 9.57 -2.65 11.55
CA ALA A 47 9.86 -2.31 10.16
C ALA A 47 8.56 -2.31 9.34
N VAL A 48 8.16 -1.15 8.85
CA VAL A 48 6.87 -0.94 8.17
C VAL A 48 7.09 -0.53 6.72
N LEU A 49 6.43 -1.22 5.81
CA LEU A 49 6.40 -0.90 4.38
C LEU A 49 4.99 -0.48 3.93
N GLU A 50 4.89 0.66 3.26
CA GLU A 50 3.71 1.03 2.48
C GLU A 50 3.98 0.85 0.99
N VAL A 51 3.16 0.05 0.30
CA VAL A 51 3.20 -0.09 -1.15
C VAL A 51 2.16 0.83 -1.79
N GLY A 52 2.59 1.66 -2.76
CA GLY A 52 1.79 2.75 -3.31
C GLY A 52 1.69 3.93 -2.35
N CYS A 53 2.80 4.32 -1.74
CA CYS A 53 2.80 5.31 -0.65
C CYS A 53 2.47 6.74 -1.08
N SER A 54 2.47 7.04 -2.38
CA SER A 54 2.22 8.38 -2.90
C SER A 54 3.06 9.44 -2.17
N SER A 55 2.47 10.51 -1.69
CA SER A 55 3.15 11.57 -0.90
C SER A 55 3.49 11.18 0.54
N GLY A 56 3.27 9.92 0.95
CA GLY A 56 3.63 9.41 2.27
C GLY A 56 2.74 9.84 3.43
N ARG A 57 1.49 10.24 3.18
CA ARG A 57 0.58 10.76 4.21
C ARG A 57 0.30 9.78 5.36
N HIS A 58 0.18 8.48 5.06
CA HIS A 58 -0.05 7.46 6.09
C HIS A 58 1.24 7.18 6.88
N LEU A 59 2.39 7.09 6.18
CA LEU A 59 3.69 6.96 6.83
C LEU A 59 4.03 8.18 7.69
N ALA A 60 3.61 9.39 7.30
CA ALA A 60 3.78 10.59 8.11
C ALA A 60 2.99 10.49 9.43
N ALA A 61 1.74 10.02 9.39
CA ALA A 61 0.93 9.78 10.58
C ALA A 61 1.56 8.73 11.51
N LEU A 62 2.15 7.67 10.94
CA LEU A 62 2.89 6.66 11.72
C LEU A 62 4.18 7.23 12.32
N SER A 63 4.92 8.06 11.57
CA SER A 63 6.12 8.76 12.06
C SER A 63 5.79 9.67 13.24
N GLU A 64 4.71 10.46 13.15
CA GLU A 64 4.20 11.30 14.23
C GLU A 64 3.78 10.49 15.46
N ALA A 65 3.29 9.26 15.25
CA ALA A 65 2.97 8.32 16.31
C ALA A 65 4.22 7.63 16.91
N GLY A 66 5.42 7.87 16.37
CA GLY A 66 6.69 7.39 16.90
C GLY A 66 7.25 6.12 16.27
N TYR A 67 6.67 5.63 15.16
CA TYR A 67 7.31 4.58 14.35
C TYR A 67 8.52 5.15 13.63
N SER A 68 9.63 4.43 13.62
CA SER A 68 10.92 4.95 13.17
C SER A 68 11.54 4.23 11.98
N ASP A 69 11.13 2.99 11.72
CA ASP A 69 11.60 2.20 10.57
C ASP A 69 10.50 2.12 9.49
N LEU A 70 10.44 3.18 8.68
CA LEU A 70 9.38 3.40 7.71
C LEU A 70 9.93 3.37 6.29
N THR A 71 9.36 2.53 5.46
CA THR A 71 9.69 2.40 4.03
C THR A 71 8.45 2.67 3.19
N GLY A 72 8.61 3.39 2.09
CA GLY A 72 7.58 3.62 1.09
C GLY A 72 8.04 3.31 -0.32
N VAL A 73 7.18 2.73 -1.14
CA VAL A 73 7.42 2.55 -2.56
C VAL A 73 6.25 3.10 -3.36
N ASP A 74 6.56 3.87 -4.41
CA ASP A 74 5.58 4.37 -5.37
C ASP A 74 6.19 4.38 -6.77
N ILE A 75 5.37 4.14 -7.79
CA ILE A 75 5.82 4.15 -9.18
C ILE A 75 6.01 5.58 -9.71
N ASN A 76 5.28 6.56 -9.14
CA ASN A 76 5.37 7.96 -9.53
C ASN A 76 6.59 8.61 -8.87
N ALA A 77 7.60 8.96 -9.65
CA ALA A 77 8.82 9.57 -9.12
C ALA A 77 8.58 10.94 -8.45
N ASP A 78 7.57 11.70 -8.90
CA ASP A 78 7.20 13.00 -8.30
C ASP A 78 6.68 12.82 -6.85
N ALA A 79 6.23 11.60 -6.48
CA ALA A 79 5.79 11.29 -5.12
C ALA A 79 6.87 11.56 -4.08
N LEU A 80 8.12 11.21 -4.39
CA LEU A 80 9.25 11.40 -3.48
C LEU A 80 9.61 12.87 -3.30
N ASP A 81 9.53 13.67 -4.36
CA ASP A 81 9.75 15.11 -4.29
C ASP A 81 8.66 15.80 -3.46
N VAL A 82 7.39 15.44 -3.70
CA VAL A 82 6.24 15.95 -2.93
C VAL A 82 6.33 15.53 -1.47
N LEU A 83 6.72 14.29 -1.19
CA LEU A 83 6.94 13.79 0.17
C LEU A 83 8.03 14.60 0.88
N ALA A 84 9.17 14.84 0.22
CA ALA A 84 10.28 15.59 0.80
C ALA A 84 9.91 17.06 1.08
N GLU A 85 9.07 17.66 0.25
CA GLU A 85 8.56 19.02 0.46
C GLU A 85 7.50 19.07 1.58
N THR A 86 6.62 18.07 1.66
CA THR A 86 5.47 18.06 2.59
C THR A 86 5.87 17.53 3.97
N TYR A 87 6.69 16.48 4.02
CA TYR A 87 7.09 15.76 5.24
C TYR A 87 8.61 15.60 5.32
N PRO A 88 9.38 16.71 5.45
CA PRO A 88 10.84 16.68 5.37
C PRO A 88 11.50 15.81 6.45
N ASP A 89 10.94 15.72 7.65
CA ASP A 89 11.47 14.88 8.73
C ASP A 89 11.29 13.39 8.41
N LEU A 90 10.14 13.00 7.85
CA LEU A 90 9.89 11.65 7.37
C LEU A 90 10.82 11.31 6.20
N ALA A 91 10.98 12.20 5.24
CA ALA A 91 11.88 12.00 4.09
C ALA A 91 13.35 11.82 4.52
N ALA A 92 13.77 12.48 5.60
CA ALA A 92 15.12 12.37 6.13
C ALA A 92 15.39 11.11 6.96
N SER A 93 14.34 10.51 7.54
CA SER A 93 14.47 9.35 8.44
C SER A 93 14.03 8.03 7.82
N GLY A 94 13.09 8.05 6.85
CA GLY A 94 12.56 6.87 6.18
C GLY A 94 13.34 6.46 4.93
N SER A 95 12.91 5.37 4.32
CA SER A 95 13.47 4.84 3.07
C SER A 95 12.42 4.87 1.97
N PHE A 96 12.66 5.61 0.87
CA PHE A 96 11.67 5.81 -0.18
C PHE A 96 12.20 5.43 -1.55
N HIS A 97 11.38 4.70 -2.33
CA HIS A 97 11.77 4.12 -3.61
C HIS A 97 10.78 4.48 -4.72
N ALA A 98 11.28 5.11 -5.80
CA ALA A 98 10.51 5.32 -7.02
C ALA A 98 10.63 4.08 -7.91
N LYS A 99 9.76 3.10 -7.70
CA LYS A 99 9.74 1.81 -8.42
C LYS A 99 8.31 1.26 -8.52
N ALA A 100 8.05 0.46 -9.54
CA ALA A 100 6.88 -0.39 -9.55
C ALA A 100 6.95 -1.42 -8.40
N ILE A 101 5.81 -1.77 -7.80
CA ILE A 101 5.73 -2.73 -6.68
C ILE A 101 6.38 -4.06 -7.07
N GLU A 102 6.05 -4.58 -8.26
CA GLU A 102 6.55 -5.84 -8.77
C GLU A 102 8.08 -5.84 -9.04
N GLU A 103 8.68 -4.68 -9.26
CA GLU A 103 10.14 -4.56 -9.36
C GLU A 103 10.78 -4.45 -7.98
N PHE A 104 10.11 -3.75 -7.06
CA PHE A 104 10.61 -3.55 -5.71
C PHE A 104 10.64 -4.87 -4.93
N VAL A 105 9.52 -5.61 -4.91
CA VAL A 105 9.39 -6.82 -4.08
C VAL A 105 10.38 -7.92 -4.44
N THR A 106 10.81 -8.02 -5.71
CA THR A 106 11.78 -9.04 -6.15
C THR A 106 13.19 -8.83 -5.60
N ASP A 107 13.53 -7.60 -5.22
CA ASP A 107 14.84 -7.24 -4.66
C ASP A 107 14.88 -7.36 -3.12
N VAL A 108 13.73 -7.57 -2.47
CA VAL A 108 13.59 -7.62 -1.00
C VAL A 108 13.75 -9.06 -0.51
N PRO A 109 14.58 -9.32 0.52
CA PRO A 109 14.67 -10.65 1.15
C PRO A 109 13.36 -11.09 1.80
N ASP A 110 13.23 -12.41 2.07
CA ASP A 110 12.13 -12.96 2.86
C ASP A 110 12.10 -12.31 4.25
N ASP A 111 10.92 -12.20 4.85
CA ASP A 111 10.72 -11.81 6.24
C ASP A 111 11.44 -10.49 6.62
N THR A 112 11.39 -9.50 5.70
CA THR A 112 12.10 -8.21 5.88
C THR A 112 11.31 -7.21 6.70
N TYR A 113 9.98 -7.19 6.57
CA TYR A 113 9.12 -6.21 7.21
C TYR A 113 8.19 -6.86 8.24
N ASP A 114 8.08 -6.26 9.42
CA ASP A 114 7.09 -6.67 10.43
C ASP A 114 5.66 -6.34 9.99
N VAL A 115 5.51 -5.26 9.20
CA VAL A 115 4.22 -4.83 8.64
C VAL A 115 4.38 -4.41 7.18
N VAL A 116 3.53 -4.94 6.32
CA VAL A 116 3.32 -4.45 4.95
C VAL A 116 1.88 -3.99 4.83
N PHE A 117 1.65 -2.79 4.31
CA PHE A 117 0.29 -2.34 4.05
C PHE A 117 0.13 -1.63 2.70
N SER A 118 -1.11 -1.61 2.23
CA SER A 118 -1.53 -0.98 0.98
C SER A 118 -2.87 -0.27 1.16
N VAL A 119 -3.01 0.91 0.57
CA VAL A 119 -4.26 1.68 0.55
C VAL A 119 -4.59 2.07 -0.89
N GLU A 120 -5.73 1.58 -1.39
CA GLU A 120 -6.26 1.88 -2.73
C GLU A 120 -5.21 1.74 -3.86
N THR A 121 -4.33 0.74 -3.76
CA THR A 121 -3.19 0.55 -4.68
C THR A 121 -3.20 -0.80 -5.38
N LEU A 122 -3.29 -1.91 -4.63
CA LEU A 122 -3.21 -3.27 -5.20
C LEU A 122 -4.34 -3.57 -6.17
N GLN A 123 -5.49 -2.93 -5.99
CA GLN A 123 -6.64 -3.00 -6.90
C GLN A 123 -6.32 -2.50 -8.32
N HIS A 124 -5.25 -1.75 -8.52
CA HIS A 124 -4.81 -1.23 -9.82
C HIS A 124 -3.76 -2.10 -10.50
N LEU A 125 -3.22 -3.11 -9.83
CA LEU A 125 -2.26 -4.03 -10.45
C LEU A 125 -2.98 -4.89 -11.49
N HIS A 126 -2.39 -4.95 -12.71
CA HIS A 126 -2.93 -5.79 -13.78
C HIS A 126 -2.87 -7.27 -13.39
N PRO A 127 -3.86 -8.11 -13.77
CA PRO A 127 -3.86 -9.54 -13.43
C PRO A 127 -2.60 -10.31 -13.85
N ASP A 128 -1.90 -9.87 -14.89
CA ASP A 128 -0.63 -10.49 -15.31
C ASP A 128 0.49 -10.39 -14.25
N VAL A 129 0.33 -9.50 -13.25
CA VAL A 129 1.28 -9.31 -12.16
C VAL A 129 0.75 -9.76 -10.79
N ASP A 130 -0.34 -10.54 -10.75
CA ASP A 130 -0.92 -11.08 -9.52
C ASP A 130 0.10 -11.93 -8.70
N TRP A 131 1.16 -12.42 -9.34
CA TRP A 131 2.28 -13.08 -8.66
C TRP A 131 2.95 -12.18 -7.60
N ALA A 132 2.88 -10.85 -7.74
CA ALA A 132 3.44 -9.90 -6.77
C ALA A 132 2.78 -10.01 -5.39
N PHE A 133 1.53 -10.48 -5.30
CA PHE A 133 0.86 -10.72 -4.02
C PHE A 133 1.55 -11.82 -3.21
N GLY A 134 2.04 -12.87 -3.88
CA GLY A 134 2.87 -13.90 -3.24
C GLY A 134 4.21 -13.35 -2.75
N GLU A 135 4.80 -12.40 -3.47
CA GLU A 135 6.01 -11.72 -3.03
C GLU A 135 5.76 -10.80 -1.83
N LEU A 136 4.62 -10.08 -1.80
CA LEU A 136 4.24 -9.29 -0.62
C LEU A 136 4.08 -10.19 0.62
N ALA A 137 3.46 -11.36 0.46
CA ALA A 137 3.33 -12.34 1.53
C ALA A 137 4.69 -12.95 1.95
N ARG A 138 5.67 -13.05 1.04
CA ARG A 138 7.01 -13.55 1.32
C ARG A 138 7.88 -12.58 2.12
N ILE A 139 7.77 -11.28 1.84
CA ILE A 139 8.62 -10.26 2.47
C ILE A 139 8.11 -9.79 3.84
N VAL A 140 6.89 -10.16 4.24
CA VAL A 140 6.31 -9.82 5.54
C VAL A 140 6.57 -10.92 6.57
N ASP A 141 7.01 -10.52 7.77
CA ASP A 141 7.12 -11.36 8.98
C ASP A 141 6.24 -10.78 10.09
N GLY A 142 4.94 -10.88 9.93
CA GLY A 142 3.98 -10.34 10.88
C GLY A 142 2.66 -9.99 10.23
N LEU A 143 2.38 -8.71 9.98
CA LEU A 143 1.08 -8.25 9.46
C LEU A 143 1.14 -7.82 8.00
N LEU A 144 0.16 -8.27 7.22
CA LEU A 144 -0.17 -7.65 5.94
C LEU A 144 -1.57 -7.02 6.05
N ILE A 145 -1.68 -5.72 5.71
CA ILE A 145 -2.94 -4.97 5.81
C ILE A 145 -3.31 -4.45 4.42
N THR A 146 -4.54 -4.71 3.99
CA THR A 146 -5.09 -4.14 2.76
C THR A 146 -6.27 -3.24 3.07
N VAL A 147 -6.29 -2.07 2.43
CA VAL A 147 -7.43 -1.14 2.41
C VAL A 147 -7.77 -0.95 0.93
N GLU A 148 -8.61 -1.83 0.41
CA GLU A 148 -8.86 -1.95 -1.03
C GLU A 148 -10.35 -2.05 -1.32
N ASN A 149 -10.77 -1.60 -2.51
CA ASN A 149 -12.17 -1.64 -2.91
C ASN A 149 -12.63 -3.06 -3.26
N GLU A 150 -13.65 -3.54 -2.58
CA GLU A 150 -14.34 -4.82 -2.82
C GLU A 150 -15.83 -4.62 -3.18
N GLY A 151 -16.17 -3.46 -3.75
CA GLY A 151 -17.56 -3.10 -4.05
C GLY A 151 -18.16 -3.79 -5.29
N GLY A 152 -17.41 -4.66 -5.99
CA GLY A 152 -17.87 -5.47 -7.11
C GLY A 152 -17.48 -6.94 -6.98
N ASP A 153 -18.00 -7.78 -7.87
CA ASP A 153 -17.67 -9.21 -7.86
C ASP A 153 -16.21 -9.44 -8.30
N ALA A 154 -15.52 -10.39 -7.64
CA ALA A 154 -14.13 -10.71 -7.96
C ALA A 154 -13.97 -11.10 -9.43
N GLY A 155 -13.04 -10.45 -10.13
CA GLY A 155 -12.79 -10.59 -11.57
C GLY A 155 -13.51 -9.54 -12.42
N GLU A 156 -14.41 -8.74 -11.87
CA GLU A 156 -14.95 -7.58 -12.56
C GLU A 156 -13.94 -6.43 -12.59
N VAL A 157 -14.12 -5.52 -13.54
CA VAL A 157 -13.26 -4.35 -13.74
C VAL A 157 -14.12 -3.10 -13.70
N ASN A 158 -13.71 -2.14 -12.88
CA ASN A 158 -14.22 -0.78 -12.87
C ASN A 158 -13.13 0.17 -13.37
N TYR A 159 -13.41 1.47 -13.46
CA TYR A 159 -12.43 2.44 -13.94
C TYR A 159 -12.42 3.69 -13.07
N VAL A 160 -11.21 4.18 -12.79
CA VAL A 160 -10.98 5.50 -12.20
C VAL A 160 -10.89 6.51 -13.36
N ASP A 161 -11.69 7.58 -13.32
CA ASP A 161 -11.76 8.63 -14.34
C ASP A 161 -11.93 8.11 -15.78
N ASP A 162 -12.68 7.03 -15.97
CA ASP A 162 -12.91 6.38 -17.27
C ASP A 162 -11.63 5.90 -17.99
N SER A 163 -10.45 5.96 -17.34
CA SER A 163 -9.17 5.66 -17.98
C SER A 163 -8.39 4.53 -17.33
N VAL A 164 -8.23 4.52 -16.00
CA VAL A 164 -7.40 3.54 -15.30
C VAL A 164 -8.25 2.42 -14.71
N PRO A 165 -7.97 1.15 -15.04
CA PRO A 165 -8.74 0.04 -14.52
C PRO A 165 -8.52 -0.16 -13.02
N LEU A 166 -9.61 -0.51 -12.34
CA LEU A 166 -9.68 -1.04 -10.99
C LEU A 166 -10.20 -2.46 -11.08
N TYR A 167 -9.41 -3.42 -10.62
CA TYR A 167 -9.74 -4.85 -10.65
C TYR A 167 -10.29 -5.28 -9.29
N TYR A 168 -11.56 -5.68 -9.24
CA TYR A 168 -12.14 -6.25 -8.03
C TYR A 168 -11.56 -7.63 -7.76
N ARG A 169 -11.08 -7.83 -6.53
CA ARG A 169 -10.53 -9.09 -6.04
C ARG A 169 -11.15 -9.44 -4.70
N ASP A 170 -11.25 -10.71 -4.41
CA ASP A 170 -11.47 -11.21 -3.06
C ASP A 170 -10.10 -11.24 -2.35
N TRP A 171 -9.76 -10.17 -1.64
CA TRP A 171 -8.46 -10.04 -0.98
C TRP A 171 -8.24 -11.09 0.11
N ASN A 172 -9.31 -11.57 0.75
CA ASN A 172 -9.21 -12.72 1.65
C ASN A 172 -8.71 -13.95 0.91
N ALA A 173 -9.36 -14.31 -0.21
CA ALA A 173 -8.96 -15.46 -1.00
C ALA A 173 -7.54 -15.30 -1.56
N VAL A 174 -7.14 -14.10 -2.00
CA VAL A 174 -5.79 -13.81 -2.53
C VAL A 174 -4.72 -14.11 -1.47
N PHE A 175 -4.79 -13.49 -0.30
CA PHE A 175 -3.71 -13.59 0.67
C PHE A 175 -3.74 -14.87 1.50
N THR A 176 -4.92 -15.49 1.70
CA THR A 176 -4.98 -16.84 2.30
C THR A 176 -4.41 -17.90 1.36
N ALA A 177 -4.57 -17.75 0.04
CA ALA A 177 -3.89 -18.62 -0.93
C ALA A 177 -2.36 -18.43 -0.93
N CYS A 178 -1.86 -17.25 -0.53
CA CYS A 178 -0.43 -16.99 -0.32
C CYS A 178 0.09 -17.50 1.05
N GLY A 179 -0.75 -18.12 1.87
CA GLY A 179 -0.36 -18.74 3.14
C GLY A 179 -0.57 -17.88 4.38
N LEU A 180 -1.12 -16.67 4.25
CA LEU A 180 -1.45 -15.82 5.40
C LEU A 180 -2.81 -16.21 6.01
N ALA A 181 -3.02 -15.88 7.28
CA ALA A 181 -4.29 -16.05 7.98
C ALA A 181 -4.98 -14.70 8.18
N GLU A 182 -6.22 -14.52 7.72
CA GLU A 182 -7.00 -13.34 8.07
C GLU A 182 -7.34 -13.37 9.57
N ILE A 183 -7.00 -12.31 10.27
CA ILE A 183 -7.25 -12.17 11.71
C ILE A 183 -8.29 -11.11 12.04
N ASP A 184 -8.52 -10.15 11.13
CA ASP A 184 -9.58 -9.14 11.27
C ASP A 184 -10.02 -8.63 9.90
N SER A 185 -11.29 -8.15 9.83
CA SER A 185 -11.85 -7.50 8.65
C SER A 185 -12.92 -6.49 9.07
N MET A 186 -12.88 -5.30 8.48
CA MET A 186 -13.83 -4.23 8.79
C MET A 186 -14.17 -3.40 7.55
N ASP A 187 -15.37 -2.82 7.55
CA ASP A 187 -15.77 -1.88 6.50
C ASP A 187 -15.06 -0.53 6.71
N GLY A 188 -14.34 -0.05 5.72
CA GLY A 188 -13.89 1.32 5.61
C GLY A 188 -14.95 2.23 4.98
N ASN A 189 -14.57 3.42 4.54
CA ASN A 189 -15.52 4.38 3.96
C ASN A 189 -16.06 3.91 2.59
N ARG A 190 -15.19 3.42 1.70
CA ARG A 190 -15.52 2.82 0.38
C ARG A 190 -14.80 1.51 0.15
N ASP A 191 -13.90 1.16 1.04
CA ASP A 191 -12.97 0.06 0.93
C ASP A 191 -13.22 -0.95 2.05
N THR A 192 -12.73 -2.16 1.86
CA THR A 192 -12.66 -3.17 2.91
C THR A 192 -11.25 -3.17 3.48
N VAL A 193 -11.16 -3.08 4.80
CA VAL A 193 -9.90 -3.24 5.52
C VAL A 193 -9.76 -4.70 5.94
N ARG A 194 -8.65 -5.32 5.57
CA ARG A 194 -8.34 -6.69 5.99
C ARG A 194 -6.97 -6.75 6.64
N VAL A 195 -6.88 -7.47 7.73
CA VAL A 195 -5.63 -7.70 8.47
C VAL A 195 -5.30 -9.17 8.40
N PHE A 196 -4.14 -9.47 7.83
CA PHE A 196 -3.60 -10.81 7.74
C PHE A 196 -2.37 -10.95 8.60
N GLN A 197 -2.09 -12.17 9.04
CA GLN A 197 -0.91 -12.50 9.83
C GLN A 197 -0.19 -13.70 9.21
N THR A 198 1.14 -13.69 9.27
CA THR A 198 1.97 -14.85 8.96
C THR A 198 1.69 -15.97 9.96
N PRO A 199 1.60 -17.24 9.53
CA PRO A 199 1.46 -18.36 10.46
C PRO A 199 2.70 -18.50 11.35
N GLU A 200 2.49 -18.89 12.63
CA GLU A 200 3.56 -19.18 13.57
C GLU A 200 4.44 -20.37 13.14
#